data_5586e0027507c481422857a4e2f5bac0
#
_entry.id   5586e0027507c481422857a4e2f5bac0
#
_cell.length_a   1.000
_cell.length_b   1.000
_cell.length_c   1.000
_cell.angle_alpha   90.00
_cell.angle_beta   90.00
_cell.angle_gamma   90.00
#
_symmetry.space_group_name_H-M   'P 1'
#
loop_
_entity.id
_entity.type
_entity.pdbx_description
1 polymer ?
#
loop_
_entity_poly.entity_id
_entity_poly.type
_entity_poly.pdbx_seq_one_letter_code
_entity_poly.pdbx_strand_id
1 'polypeptide(L)'
;MPMVDAGNLVRRLMAKAARGSGLAPLVTAQVAGIGAILTLRRVGTRKPGGPGIGIAEREVVSPAFLDQALTELRRLGYRLVTLDDALERLKVGRKLPRFATVTADIGYRDILDEALPVLERHGAPLTAYVSPGLASGAVDPWWDVLEALVATAQEVYLTTREGRIPVDCSGPSRKLAAYRLLR
;
A
#
# COMPACT_ATOMS: atom_id res chain seq x y z
N MET A 1 18.56 -4.49 -8.13
CA MET A 1 17.76 -4.65 -9.36
C MET A 1 16.44 -5.30 -8.96
N PRO A 2 15.28 -4.65 -9.02
CA PRO A 2 14.02 -5.33 -8.68
C PRO A 2 13.69 -6.29 -9.83
N MET A 3 13.60 -7.57 -9.53
CA MET A 3 13.05 -8.56 -10.44
C MET A 3 11.61 -8.12 -10.78
N VAL A 4 11.43 -7.59 -11.98
CA VAL A 4 10.09 -7.40 -12.54
C VAL A 4 9.54 -8.79 -12.77
N ASP A 5 8.57 -9.20 -11.95
CA ASP A 5 7.88 -10.47 -12.10
C ASP A 5 7.18 -10.50 -13.46
N ALA A 6 7.77 -11.22 -14.40
CA ALA A 6 7.26 -11.37 -15.78
C ALA A 6 5.78 -11.81 -15.79
N GLY A 7 5.36 -12.60 -14.80
CA GLY A 7 3.97 -13.01 -14.63
C GLY A 7 3.02 -11.82 -14.37
N ASN A 8 3.45 -10.84 -13.58
CA ASN A 8 2.65 -9.64 -13.31
C ASN A 8 2.57 -8.70 -14.52
N LEU A 9 3.63 -8.61 -15.33
CA LEU A 9 3.63 -7.82 -16.56
C LEU A 9 2.68 -8.41 -17.60
N VAL A 10 2.74 -9.72 -17.81
CA VAL A 10 1.84 -10.45 -18.72
C VAL A 10 0.38 -10.32 -18.27
N ARG A 11 0.09 -10.48 -16.98
CA ARG A 11 -1.27 -10.29 -16.43
C ARG A 11 -1.80 -8.87 -16.65
N ARG A 12 -0.97 -7.84 -16.46
CA ARG A 12 -1.34 -6.44 -16.72
C ARG A 12 -1.59 -6.16 -18.20
N LEU A 13 -0.77 -6.70 -19.09
CA LEU A 13 -0.93 -6.55 -20.54
C LEU A 13 -2.18 -7.27 -21.05
N MET A 14 -2.44 -8.49 -20.59
CA MET A 14 -3.66 -9.23 -20.92
C MET A 14 -4.93 -8.53 -20.40
N ALA A 15 -4.91 -8.01 -19.17
CA ALA A 15 -6.02 -7.25 -18.62
C ALA A 15 -6.28 -5.92 -19.36
N LYS A 16 -5.22 -5.29 -19.91
CA LYS A 16 -5.33 -4.08 -20.72
C LYS A 16 -5.86 -4.37 -22.13
N ALA A 17 -5.41 -5.42 -22.77
CA ALA A 17 -5.88 -5.87 -24.08
C ALA A 17 -7.34 -6.36 -24.04
N ALA A 18 -7.73 -7.08 -22.98
CA ALA A 18 -9.08 -7.59 -22.81
C ALA A 18 -10.12 -6.48 -22.60
N ARG A 19 -9.75 -5.34 -22.00
CA ARG A 19 -10.69 -4.21 -21.78
C ARG A 19 -11.20 -3.56 -23.06
N GLY A 20 -10.43 -3.64 -24.16
CA GLY A 20 -10.82 -3.09 -25.47
C GLY A 20 -11.59 -4.06 -26.38
N SER A 21 -11.61 -5.37 -26.09
CA SER A 21 -12.11 -6.41 -26.99
C SER A 21 -13.45 -7.03 -26.59
N GLY A 22 -14.10 -6.58 -25.51
CA GLY A 22 -15.33 -7.20 -24.99
C GLY A 22 -15.13 -8.60 -24.37
N LEU A 23 -13.95 -9.18 -24.49
CA LEU A 23 -13.58 -10.49 -23.93
C LEU A 23 -13.07 -10.40 -22.48
N ALA A 24 -13.08 -9.19 -21.90
CA ALA A 24 -12.60 -8.92 -20.54
C ALA A 24 -13.19 -9.89 -19.49
N PRO A 25 -14.49 -10.21 -19.46
CA PRO A 25 -15.03 -11.12 -18.45
C PRO A 25 -14.45 -12.52 -18.51
N LEU A 26 -14.25 -13.06 -19.73
CA LEU A 26 -13.73 -14.41 -19.93
C LEU A 26 -12.26 -14.52 -19.57
N VAL A 27 -11.43 -13.57 -19.98
CA VAL A 27 -10.00 -13.54 -19.66
C VAL A 27 -9.79 -13.26 -18.16
N THR A 28 -10.58 -12.35 -17.56
CA THR A 28 -10.49 -12.03 -16.15
C THR A 28 -10.85 -13.22 -15.27
N ALA A 29 -11.83 -14.03 -15.66
CA ALA A 29 -12.20 -15.23 -14.91
C ALA A 29 -11.07 -16.29 -14.85
N GLN A 30 -10.26 -16.39 -15.90
CA GLN A 30 -9.14 -17.35 -15.94
C GLN A 30 -7.86 -16.81 -15.28
N VAL A 31 -7.62 -15.51 -15.38
CA VAL A 31 -6.38 -14.87 -14.89
C VAL A 31 -6.53 -14.34 -13.46
N ALA A 32 -7.76 -14.06 -13.02
CA ALA A 32 -8.03 -13.67 -11.65
C ALA A 32 -7.73 -14.82 -10.69
N GLY A 33 -6.94 -14.55 -9.66
CA GLY A 33 -6.69 -15.48 -8.56
C GLY A 33 -7.98 -15.84 -7.81
N ILE A 34 -7.87 -16.74 -6.86
CA ILE A 34 -9.00 -17.17 -6.01
C ILE A 34 -9.33 -16.14 -4.93
N GLY A 35 -8.44 -15.19 -4.67
CA GLY A 35 -8.64 -14.13 -3.69
C GLY A 35 -7.64 -12.99 -3.86
N ALA A 36 -7.79 -11.98 -3.01
CA ALA A 36 -6.94 -10.82 -2.92
C ALA A 36 -6.63 -10.46 -1.46
N ILE A 37 -5.43 -9.97 -1.20
CA ILE A 37 -5.06 -9.33 0.06
C ILE A 37 -4.89 -7.84 -0.23
N LEU A 38 -5.66 -7.01 0.46
CA LEU A 38 -5.53 -5.56 0.41
C LEU A 38 -4.71 -5.13 1.61
N THR A 39 -3.50 -4.65 1.37
CA THR A 39 -2.65 -4.14 2.44
C THR A 39 -2.78 -2.63 2.51
N LEU A 40 -3.24 -2.12 3.65
CA LEU A 40 -3.31 -0.70 3.97
C LEU A 40 -2.06 -0.30 4.73
N ARG A 41 -1.43 0.77 4.33
CA ARG A 41 -0.33 1.36 5.08
C ARG A 41 -0.79 2.58 5.84
N ARG A 42 -1.48 3.49 5.16
CA ARG A 42 -2.05 4.71 5.72
C ARG A 42 -3.43 4.96 5.14
N VAL A 43 -4.35 5.45 5.96
CA VAL A 43 -5.68 5.89 5.51
C VAL A 43 -5.94 7.29 6.03
N GLY A 44 -6.40 8.20 5.18
CA GLY A 44 -6.67 9.57 5.60
C GLY A 44 -6.96 10.50 4.44
N THR A 45 -7.25 11.73 4.77
CA THR A 45 -7.41 12.78 3.77
C THR A 45 -6.03 13.31 3.37
N ARG A 46 -5.68 13.14 2.10
CA ARG A 46 -4.47 13.73 1.55
C ARG A 46 -4.52 15.24 1.69
N LYS A 47 -3.53 15.83 2.37
CA LYS A 47 -3.38 17.30 2.47
C LYS A 47 -2.33 17.74 1.44
N PRO A 48 -2.74 18.30 0.28
CA PRO A 48 -1.78 18.87 -0.66
C PRO A 48 -0.96 19.96 0.02
N GLY A 49 0.36 19.93 -0.17
CA GLY A 49 1.25 20.99 0.37
C GLY A 49 1.71 20.77 1.81
N GLY A 50 1.59 19.58 2.36
CA GLY A 50 2.26 19.21 3.62
C GLY A 50 3.79 19.35 3.54
N PRO A 51 4.50 19.31 4.67
CA PRO A 51 5.95 19.53 4.75
C PRO A 51 6.79 18.42 4.11
N GLY A 52 6.17 17.41 3.51
CA GLY A 52 6.84 16.29 2.84
C GLY A 52 7.17 16.53 1.38
N ILE A 53 7.95 15.63 0.79
CA ILE A 53 8.22 15.59 -0.67
C ILE A 53 7.17 14.77 -1.42
N GLY A 54 6.08 14.40 -0.76
CA GLY A 54 4.91 13.74 -1.30
C GLY A 54 5.08 12.23 -1.51
N ILE A 55 6.04 11.59 -0.86
CA ILE A 55 6.24 10.13 -0.94
C ILE A 55 5.28 9.44 0.02
N ALA A 56 5.26 9.83 1.29
CA ALA A 56 4.31 9.30 2.27
C ALA A 56 2.85 9.54 1.83
N GLU A 57 2.58 10.69 1.21
CA GLU A 57 1.25 11.01 0.69
C GLU A 57 0.77 10.05 -0.41
N ARG A 58 1.68 9.45 -1.19
CA ARG A 58 1.32 8.48 -2.26
C ARG A 58 0.85 7.15 -1.69
N GLU A 59 1.19 6.86 -0.45
CA GLU A 59 0.82 5.63 0.26
C GLU A 59 -0.49 5.81 1.06
N VAL A 60 -1.04 7.04 1.09
CA VAL A 60 -2.30 7.33 1.78
C VAL A 60 -3.48 7.00 0.88
N VAL A 61 -4.35 6.13 1.37
CA VAL A 61 -5.65 5.81 0.77
C VAL A 61 -6.73 6.66 1.44
N SER A 62 -7.60 7.32 0.68
CA SER A 62 -8.70 8.06 1.31
C SER A 62 -9.79 7.10 1.83
N PRO A 63 -10.48 7.45 2.93
CA PRO A 63 -11.62 6.67 3.44
C PRO A 63 -12.69 6.43 2.36
N ALA A 64 -12.96 7.43 1.53
CA ALA A 64 -13.92 7.33 0.44
C ALA A 64 -13.48 6.32 -0.64
N PHE A 65 -12.18 6.29 -0.98
CA PHE A 65 -11.66 5.30 -1.92
C PHE A 65 -11.72 3.88 -1.33
N LEU A 66 -11.40 3.72 -0.04
CA LEU A 66 -11.51 2.45 0.65
C LEU A 66 -12.95 1.94 0.63
N ASP A 67 -13.92 2.80 0.93
CA ASP A 67 -15.35 2.49 0.89
C ASP A 67 -15.81 2.01 -0.50
N GLN A 68 -15.43 2.76 -1.54
CA GLN A 68 -15.71 2.38 -2.93
C GLN A 68 -15.06 1.06 -3.33
N ALA A 69 -13.82 0.83 -2.92
CA ALA A 69 -13.09 -0.40 -3.23
C ALA A 69 -13.75 -1.63 -2.60
N LEU A 70 -14.19 -1.54 -1.35
CA LEU A 70 -14.91 -2.61 -0.66
C LEU A 70 -16.28 -2.86 -1.28
N THR A 71 -17.01 -1.81 -1.62
CA THR A 71 -18.29 -1.90 -2.36
C THR A 71 -18.11 -2.64 -3.68
N GLU A 72 -17.09 -2.27 -4.45
CA GLU A 72 -16.82 -2.87 -5.75
C GLU A 72 -16.39 -4.34 -5.62
N LEU A 73 -15.58 -4.68 -4.64
CA LEU A 73 -15.23 -6.08 -4.36
C LEU A 73 -16.47 -6.93 -4.09
N ARG A 74 -17.40 -6.43 -3.28
CA ARG A 74 -18.67 -7.12 -3.02
C ARG A 74 -19.51 -7.26 -4.28
N ARG A 75 -19.61 -6.19 -5.09
CA ARG A 75 -20.31 -6.21 -6.38
C ARG A 75 -19.73 -7.25 -7.34
N LEU A 76 -18.43 -7.46 -7.29
CA LEU A 76 -17.70 -8.48 -8.07
C LEU A 76 -17.79 -9.89 -7.48
N GLY A 77 -18.56 -10.09 -6.41
CA GLY A 77 -18.78 -11.39 -5.79
C GLY A 77 -17.67 -11.85 -4.83
N TYR A 78 -16.78 -10.94 -4.40
CA TYR A 78 -15.79 -11.26 -3.38
C TYR A 78 -16.43 -11.29 -1.99
N ARG A 79 -16.07 -12.28 -1.17
CA ARG A 79 -16.38 -12.31 0.25
C ARG A 79 -15.24 -11.68 1.04
N LEU A 80 -15.58 -10.73 1.90
CA LEU A 80 -14.64 -10.14 2.84
C LEU A 80 -14.48 -11.10 4.02
N VAL A 81 -13.26 -11.58 4.24
CA VAL A 81 -12.97 -12.67 5.20
C VAL A 81 -11.76 -12.32 6.06
N THR A 82 -11.60 -13.01 7.18
CA THR A 82 -10.39 -12.94 8.01
C THR A 82 -9.17 -13.49 7.25
N LEU A 83 -7.98 -13.19 7.74
CA LEU A 83 -6.75 -13.75 7.14
C LEU A 83 -6.72 -15.28 7.33
N ASP A 84 -7.17 -15.79 8.46
CA ASP A 84 -7.23 -17.23 8.72
C ASP A 84 -8.20 -17.94 7.76
N ASP A 85 -9.41 -17.39 7.58
CA ASP A 85 -10.35 -17.89 6.58
C ASP A 85 -9.77 -17.84 5.15
N ALA A 86 -8.99 -16.81 4.84
CA ALA A 86 -8.32 -16.70 3.55
C ALA A 86 -7.31 -17.84 3.35
N LEU A 87 -6.53 -18.19 4.38
CA LEU A 87 -5.58 -19.31 4.35
C LEU A 87 -6.31 -20.65 4.16
N GLU A 88 -7.41 -20.88 4.87
CA GLU A 88 -8.21 -22.10 4.67
C GLU A 88 -8.79 -22.19 3.25
N ARG A 89 -9.29 -21.07 2.71
CA ARG A 89 -9.79 -21.01 1.33
C ARG A 89 -8.72 -21.29 0.28
N LEU A 90 -7.47 -20.89 0.54
CA LEU A 90 -6.34 -21.21 -0.31
C LEU A 90 -6.10 -22.71 -0.41
N LYS A 91 -6.27 -23.46 0.69
CA LYS A 91 -6.15 -24.93 0.73
C LYS A 91 -7.23 -25.62 -0.12
N VAL A 92 -8.47 -25.12 -0.05
CA VAL A 92 -9.62 -25.66 -0.81
C VAL A 92 -9.58 -25.28 -2.29
N GLY A 93 -9.02 -24.13 -2.60
CA GLY A 93 -8.84 -23.66 -3.97
C GLY A 93 -10.10 -23.07 -4.60
N ARG A 94 -10.23 -23.20 -5.94
CA ARG A 94 -11.27 -22.52 -6.75
C ARG A 94 -12.71 -23.02 -6.54
N LYS A 95 -12.93 -24.01 -5.70
CA LYS A 95 -14.27 -24.53 -5.37
C LYS A 95 -15.08 -23.56 -4.51
N LEU A 96 -14.43 -22.59 -3.85
CA LEU A 96 -15.08 -21.59 -3.01
C LEU A 96 -15.23 -20.25 -3.77
N PRO A 97 -16.21 -19.41 -3.37
CA PRO A 97 -16.32 -18.05 -3.85
C PRO A 97 -15.02 -17.27 -3.64
N ARG A 98 -14.71 -16.35 -4.54
CA ARG A 98 -13.56 -15.45 -4.38
C ARG A 98 -13.63 -14.71 -3.06
N PHE A 99 -12.47 -14.42 -2.50
CA PHE A 99 -12.38 -13.71 -1.23
C PHE A 99 -11.44 -12.51 -1.32
N ALA A 100 -11.64 -11.56 -0.41
CA ALA A 100 -10.67 -10.52 -0.13
C ALA A 100 -10.50 -10.40 1.38
N THR A 101 -9.26 -10.22 1.81
CA THR A 101 -8.93 -9.92 3.20
C THR A 101 -8.20 -8.59 3.26
N VAL A 102 -8.37 -7.86 4.37
CA VAL A 102 -7.72 -6.57 4.59
C VAL A 102 -6.68 -6.72 5.69
N THR A 103 -5.47 -6.27 5.38
CA THR A 103 -4.38 -6.19 6.34
C THR A 103 -3.90 -4.75 6.48
N ALA A 104 -3.34 -4.40 7.63
CA ALA A 104 -2.68 -3.13 7.83
C ALA A 104 -1.28 -3.35 8.40
N ASP A 105 -0.29 -2.68 7.81
CA ASP A 105 1.09 -2.78 8.25
C ASP A 105 1.45 -1.62 9.19
N ILE A 106 2.41 -1.88 10.10
CA ILE A 106 3.07 -0.90 10.96
C ILE A 106 2.23 -0.46 12.17
N GLY A 107 0.90 -0.29 12.03
CA GLY A 107 0.02 0.12 13.12
C GLY A 107 -0.05 1.64 13.28
N TYR A 108 -0.09 2.39 12.18
CA TYR A 108 -0.39 3.82 12.24
C TYR A 108 -1.78 4.07 12.82
N ARG A 109 -1.91 5.15 13.61
CA ARG A 109 -3.14 5.51 14.29
C ARG A 109 -4.31 5.79 13.31
N ASP A 110 -4.00 6.30 12.13
CA ASP A 110 -5.01 6.55 11.09
C ASP A 110 -5.76 5.29 10.62
N ILE A 111 -5.18 4.11 10.83
CA ILE A 111 -5.89 2.84 10.58
C ILE A 111 -7.05 2.66 11.55
N LEU A 112 -6.89 3.05 12.82
CA LEU A 112 -7.97 3.00 13.81
C LEU A 112 -8.98 4.14 13.61
N ASP A 113 -8.49 5.34 13.36
CA ASP A 113 -9.32 6.54 13.35
C ASP A 113 -10.10 6.69 12.03
N GLU A 114 -9.52 6.27 10.89
CA GLU A 114 -10.07 6.51 9.55
C GLU A 114 -10.47 5.23 8.81
N ALA A 115 -9.66 4.16 8.91
CA ALA A 115 -9.97 2.92 8.18
C ALA A 115 -10.99 2.05 8.89
N LEU A 116 -10.85 1.87 10.20
CA LEU A 116 -11.69 0.95 10.97
C LEU A 116 -13.19 1.27 10.85
N PRO A 117 -13.65 2.54 10.95
CA PRO A 117 -15.07 2.84 10.76
C PRO A 117 -15.59 2.48 9.36
N VAL A 118 -14.75 2.58 8.33
CA VAL A 118 -15.12 2.15 6.97
C VAL A 118 -15.24 0.63 6.91
N LEU A 119 -14.25 -0.08 7.45
CA LEU A 119 -14.23 -1.55 7.46
C LEU A 119 -15.42 -2.13 8.23
N GLU A 120 -15.78 -1.55 9.37
CA GLU A 120 -16.93 -1.96 10.18
C GLU A 120 -18.25 -1.82 9.42
N ARG A 121 -18.49 -0.70 8.71
CA ARG A 121 -19.68 -0.54 7.87
C ARG A 121 -19.81 -1.62 6.80
N HIS A 122 -18.69 -2.10 6.31
CA HIS A 122 -18.64 -3.21 5.35
C HIS A 122 -18.58 -4.59 6.01
N GLY A 123 -18.55 -4.72 7.35
CA GLY A 123 -18.26 -5.99 8.00
C GLY A 123 -17.00 -6.66 7.46
N ALA A 124 -15.98 -5.86 7.16
CA ALA A 124 -14.70 -6.29 6.61
C ALA A 124 -13.71 -6.52 7.76
N PRO A 125 -13.30 -7.77 8.03
CA PRO A 125 -12.30 -8.04 9.05
C PRO A 125 -10.95 -7.39 8.72
N LEU A 126 -10.25 -6.90 9.75
CA LEU A 126 -8.91 -6.33 9.64
C LEU A 126 -7.91 -7.19 10.42
N THR A 127 -6.79 -7.50 9.78
CA THR A 127 -5.60 -8.03 10.47
C THR A 127 -4.54 -6.93 10.51
N ALA A 128 -4.22 -6.43 11.70
CA ALA A 128 -3.22 -5.38 11.87
C ALA A 128 -1.89 -5.98 12.35
N TYR A 129 -0.82 -5.70 11.63
CA TYR A 129 0.55 -6.00 12.03
C TYR A 129 1.13 -4.78 12.72
N VAL A 130 1.34 -4.88 14.03
CA VAL A 130 1.80 -3.76 14.84
C VAL A 130 3.25 -3.96 15.23
N SER A 131 4.09 -2.96 15.00
CA SER A 131 5.45 -2.93 15.52
C SER A 131 5.44 -2.40 16.96
N PRO A 132 5.80 -3.20 17.98
CA PRO A 132 5.77 -2.73 19.36
C PRO A 132 6.66 -1.50 19.61
N GLY A 133 7.83 -1.43 18.97
CA GLY A 133 8.75 -0.30 19.11
C GLY A 133 8.17 1.01 18.57
N LEU A 134 7.44 0.95 17.45
CA LEU A 134 6.74 2.12 16.89
C LEU A 134 5.51 2.49 17.71
N ALA A 135 4.74 1.50 18.17
CA ALA A 135 3.54 1.72 18.97
C ALA A 135 3.85 2.35 20.34
N SER A 136 4.98 2.01 20.95
CA SER A 136 5.44 2.57 22.21
C SER A 136 6.21 3.90 22.08
N GLY A 137 6.51 4.34 20.84
CA GLY A 137 7.36 5.51 20.60
C GLY A 137 8.84 5.28 20.92
N ALA A 138 9.27 4.02 21.10
CA ALA A 138 10.67 3.69 21.35
C ALA A 138 11.55 3.77 20.09
N VAL A 139 10.92 3.70 18.92
CA VAL A 139 11.57 3.76 17.59
C VAL A 139 10.75 4.65 16.69
N ASP A 140 11.40 5.57 15.99
CA ASP A 140 10.75 6.37 14.95
C ASP A 140 10.71 5.62 13.60
N PRO A 141 9.67 5.82 12.80
CA PRO A 141 9.62 5.30 11.43
C PRO A 141 10.67 6.04 10.58
N TRP A 142 11.83 5.42 10.38
CA TRP A 142 12.97 6.04 9.70
C TRP A 142 12.63 6.65 8.33
N TRP A 143 11.67 6.08 7.62
CA TRP A 143 11.22 6.59 6.32
C TRP A 143 10.48 7.93 6.43
N ASP A 144 9.67 8.14 7.49
CA ASP A 144 9.00 9.42 7.75
C ASP A 144 10.02 10.46 8.22
N VAL A 145 10.96 10.05 9.08
CA VAL A 145 12.06 10.91 9.54
C VAL A 145 12.94 11.33 8.36
N LEU A 146 13.31 10.40 7.48
CA LEU A 146 14.11 10.69 6.29
C LEU A 146 13.35 11.64 5.34
N GLU A 147 12.05 11.41 5.12
CA GLU A 147 11.25 12.29 4.27
C GLU A 147 11.20 13.72 4.86
N ALA A 148 10.95 13.85 6.15
CA ALA A 148 10.91 15.15 6.84
C ALA A 148 12.28 15.85 6.78
N LEU A 149 13.37 15.12 6.99
CA LEU A 149 14.73 15.65 6.91
C LEU A 149 15.01 16.21 5.51
N VAL A 150 14.80 15.42 4.47
CA VAL A 150 15.05 15.83 3.09
C VAL A 150 14.11 16.96 2.66
N ALA A 151 12.86 16.96 3.15
CA ALA A 151 11.89 18.00 2.84
C ALA A 151 12.29 19.38 3.37
N THR A 152 12.93 19.44 4.53
CA THR A 152 13.28 20.69 5.20
C THR A 152 14.71 21.16 4.95
N ALA A 153 15.65 20.24 4.75
CA ALA A 153 17.06 20.56 4.54
C ALA A 153 17.34 21.13 3.14
N GLN A 154 18.40 21.94 3.04
CA GLN A 154 19.02 22.34 1.78
C GLN A 154 20.11 21.34 1.36
N GLU A 155 20.75 20.72 2.36
CA GLU A 155 21.80 19.73 2.20
C GLU A 155 21.75 18.75 3.38
N VAL A 156 22.01 17.49 3.13
CA VAL A 156 22.20 16.44 4.14
C VAL A 156 23.50 15.70 3.89
N TYR A 157 24.04 15.01 4.88
CA TYR A 157 25.29 14.30 4.76
C TYR A 157 25.10 12.80 4.93
N LEU A 158 25.52 12.03 3.94
CA LEU A 158 25.66 10.58 4.05
C LEU A 158 27.03 10.25 4.64
N THR A 159 27.06 9.63 5.81
CA THR A 159 28.32 9.18 6.43
C THR A 159 28.65 7.78 5.90
N THR A 160 29.80 7.64 5.28
CA THR A 160 30.34 6.38 4.76
C THR A 160 31.66 6.05 5.47
N ARG A 161 32.22 4.89 5.18
CA ARG A 161 33.57 4.51 5.69
C ARG A 161 34.69 5.42 5.14
N GLU A 162 34.45 6.02 3.98
CA GLU A 162 35.41 6.88 3.28
C GLU A 162 35.24 8.36 3.65
N GLY A 163 34.23 8.71 4.44
CA GLY A 163 33.97 10.08 4.88
C GLY A 163 32.51 10.50 4.73
N ARG A 164 32.28 11.81 4.82
CA ARG A 164 30.96 12.43 4.70
C ARG A 164 30.75 12.95 3.29
N ILE A 165 29.69 12.49 2.64
CA ILE A 165 29.32 12.88 1.27
C ILE A 165 28.13 13.85 1.38
N PRO A 166 28.23 15.09 0.87
CA PRO A 166 27.10 16.01 0.84
C PRO A 166 26.07 15.56 -0.22
N VAL A 167 24.81 15.63 0.16
CA VAL A 167 23.67 15.32 -0.72
C VAL A 167 22.80 16.55 -0.80
N ASP A 168 22.69 17.09 -2.00
CA ASP A 168 21.96 18.33 -2.29
C ASP A 168 20.44 18.10 -2.23
N CYS A 169 19.76 18.90 -1.40
CA CYS A 169 18.32 18.91 -1.19
C CYS A 169 17.68 20.28 -1.53
N SER A 170 18.37 21.14 -2.33
CA SER A 170 17.99 22.55 -2.55
C SER A 170 16.75 22.77 -3.43
N GLY A 171 16.13 21.73 -3.98
CA GLY A 171 14.95 21.89 -4.83
C GLY A 171 14.13 20.61 -4.98
N PRO A 172 12.88 20.67 -5.48
CA PRO A 172 11.96 19.53 -5.49
C PRO A 172 12.53 18.27 -6.15
N SER A 173 13.16 18.41 -7.32
CA SER A 173 13.77 17.29 -8.04
C SER A 173 14.97 16.70 -7.28
N ARG A 174 15.79 17.57 -6.66
CA ARG A 174 16.95 17.16 -5.86
C ARG A 174 16.53 16.50 -4.57
N LYS A 175 15.51 16.99 -3.89
CA LYS A 175 14.91 16.34 -2.72
C LYS A 175 14.44 14.91 -3.03
N LEU A 176 13.75 14.72 -4.15
CA LEU A 176 13.30 13.38 -4.55
C LEU A 176 14.48 12.45 -4.88
N ALA A 177 15.53 12.97 -5.52
CA ALA A 177 16.76 12.22 -5.82
C ALA A 177 17.50 11.86 -4.53
N ALA A 178 17.66 12.82 -3.60
CA ALA A 178 18.26 12.61 -2.28
C ALA A 178 17.53 11.53 -1.47
N TYR A 179 16.20 11.60 -1.39
CA TYR A 179 15.42 10.57 -0.70
C TYR A 179 15.64 9.17 -1.29
N ARG A 180 15.69 9.05 -2.63
CA ARG A 180 15.95 7.75 -3.29
C ARG A 180 17.35 7.22 -3.08
N LEU A 181 18.33 8.11 -2.94
CA LEU A 181 19.73 7.76 -2.67
C LEU A 181 19.91 7.29 -1.22
N LEU A 182 19.24 7.94 -0.27
CA LEU A 182 19.40 7.70 1.16
C LEU A 182 18.52 6.55 1.70
N ARG A 183 17.52 6.12 0.94
CA ARG A 183 16.66 4.97 1.24
C ARG A 183 17.35 3.64 0.92
#